data_3a77705eb0cb249f38e4cf5b373e98c4
#
_entry.id   3a77705eb0cb249f38e4cf5b373e98c4
#
_cell.length_a   1.000
_cell.length_b   1.000
_cell.length_c   1.000
_cell.angle_alpha   90.00
_cell.angle_beta   90.00
_cell.angle_gamma   90.00
#
_symmetry.space_group_name_H-M   'P 1'
#
loop_
_entity.id
_entity.type
_entity.pdbx_description
1 polymer ?
#
loop_
_entity_poly.entity_id
_entity_poly.type
_entity_poly.pdbx_seq_one_letter_code
_entity_poly.pdbx_strand_id
1 'polypeptide(L)'
;MANITVVGVGLEREQLTLGAAEALTGGARVILHTARIGCAAWLEEQGVPFEALDALYESCADFDEHARRAAEAVCAAAREGEVVYAVYDVRDRSVVKLGEMDVKLRVIAGPPVEGALMARLDGATRMLEASDWERFHLSPMDNALVRELGSRELASEVKLKLMECYPDETRCFVLSGDGSVARVPLYDLDRLRAYDHRSCALIPAQRDLMKLERYGFDELVEIMHILQGPRGCPWDREQTHESLRPFMLEETYEAIDAINAGDTDHLYDELGDILMQVVMHAEIGKNHGEFDISDALTAICEKMIQRHTHIFGADSAGDAEEVLDLWARNKMKERGQKTYAEVLREIPRSLPALMRGCKIVDKALRAGVGQRSAQALAREAADCVRAVPESENREAALGDALFEMCALAKAVGVDAELALSEAADRFVERFCALEEALSAQGRPLPAREGDAAQYWDRVKLRENTSIQQELTDAQRIDRE
;
A
#
# COMPACT_ATOMS: atom_id res chain seq x y z
N MET A 1 32.38 -27.00 -18.62
CA MET A 1 31.24 -26.08 -18.75
C MET A 1 30.85 -26.05 -20.21
N ALA A 2 29.57 -26.25 -20.52
CA ALA A 2 29.06 -26.14 -21.88
C ALA A 2 29.11 -24.68 -22.35
N ASN A 3 29.52 -24.43 -23.58
CA ASN A 3 29.61 -23.10 -24.15
C ASN A 3 28.36 -22.85 -25.01
N ILE A 4 27.58 -21.81 -24.68
CA ILE A 4 26.42 -21.40 -25.42
C ILE A 4 26.57 -19.94 -25.83
N THR A 5 26.41 -19.66 -27.13
CA THR A 5 26.31 -18.30 -27.65
C THR A 5 24.85 -17.98 -27.90
N VAL A 6 24.26 -17.09 -27.11
CA VAL A 6 22.90 -16.56 -27.28
C VAL A 6 22.97 -15.39 -28.25
N VAL A 7 22.15 -15.40 -29.30
CA VAL A 7 22.05 -14.31 -30.25
C VAL A 7 20.64 -13.75 -30.34
N GLY A 8 20.51 -12.45 -30.15
CA GLY A 8 19.27 -11.72 -30.43
C GLY A 8 19.18 -11.41 -31.92
N VAL A 9 18.16 -11.92 -32.59
CA VAL A 9 18.00 -11.80 -34.03
C VAL A 9 16.90 -10.82 -34.48
N GLY A 10 16.13 -10.32 -33.51
CA GLY A 10 14.97 -9.49 -33.84
C GLY A 10 13.81 -10.27 -34.48
N LEU A 11 12.82 -9.57 -34.99
CA LEU A 11 11.64 -10.15 -35.64
C LEU A 11 11.84 -10.35 -37.14
N GLU A 12 12.51 -9.40 -37.78
CA GLU A 12 12.68 -9.34 -39.22
C GLU A 12 14.13 -9.58 -39.64
N ARG A 13 14.33 -10.02 -40.85
CA ARG A 13 15.65 -10.28 -41.43
C ARG A 13 16.60 -9.07 -41.35
N GLU A 14 16.05 -7.88 -41.61
CA GLU A 14 16.77 -6.62 -41.64
C GLU A 14 17.32 -6.22 -40.27
N GLN A 15 16.80 -6.84 -39.22
CA GLN A 15 17.22 -6.61 -37.83
C GLN A 15 18.43 -7.47 -37.42
N LEU A 16 18.84 -8.41 -38.25
CA LEU A 16 19.98 -9.27 -38.00
C LEU A 16 21.28 -8.46 -37.96
N THR A 17 21.94 -8.44 -36.81
CA THR A 17 23.25 -7.75 -36.65
C THR A 17 24.36 -8.56 -37.33
N LEU A 18 25.42 -7.88 -37.73
CA LEU A 18 26.60 -8.57 -38.31
C LEU A 18 27.17 -9.61 -37.33
N GLY A 19 27.26 -9.28 -36.02
CA GLY A 19 27.76 -10.22 -35.04
C GLY A 19 26.86 -11.44 -34.83
N ALA A 20 25.55 -11.29 -34.96
CA ALA A 20 24.62 -12.42 -34.93
C ALA A 20 24.77 -13.28 -36.17
N ALA A 21 24.88 -12.68 -37.37
CA ALA A 21 25.10 -13.38 -38.61
C ALA A 21 26.43 -14.20 -38.61
N GLU A 22 27.52 -13.58 -38.14
CA GLU A 22 28.82 -14.28 -37.99
C GLU A 22 28.71 -15.47 -37.01
N ALA A 23 28.03 -15.31 -35.87
CA ALA A 23 27.84 -16.40 -34.91
C ALA A 23 27.02 -17.56 -35.50
N LEU A 24 25.92 -17.23 -36.18
CA LEU A 24 25.01 -18.21 -36.81
C LEU A 24 25.64 -19.00 -37.95
N THR A 25 26.61 -18.40 -38.69
CA THR A 25 27.31 -19.05 -39.80
C THR A 25 28.65 -19.64 -39.42
N GLY A 26 29.06 -19.53 -38.14
CA GLY A 26 30.35 -19.93 -37.63
C GLY A 26 30.58 -21.46 -37.48
N GLY A 27 29.62 -22.29 -37.89
CA GLY A 27 29.73 -23.75 -37.89
C GLY A 27 29.38 -24.46 -36.60
N ALA A 28 28.92 -23.73 -35.58
CA ALA A 28 28.32 -24.32 -34.37
C ALA A 28 26.89 -24.84 -34.63
N ARG A 29 26.39 -25.74 -33.80
CA ARG A 29 24.99 -26.21 -33.88
C ARG A 29 24.04 -25.05 -33.59
N VAL A 30 23.14 -24.75 -34.52
CA VAL A 30 22.19 -23.66 -34.42
C VAL A 30 20.84 -24.18 -33.89
N ILE A 31 20.35 -23.58 -32.82
CA ILE A 31 19.02 -23.83 -32.28
C ILE A 31 18.25 -22.52 -32.30
N LEU A 32 17.09 -22.53 -32.95
CA LEU A 32 16.16 -21.39 -32.92
C LEU A 32 15.12 -21.59 -31.84
N HIS A 33 14.85 -20.55 -31.08
CA HIS A 33 13.72 -20.54 -30.15
C HIS A 33 12.39 -20.84 -30.85
N THR A 34 12.22 -20.27 -32.05
CA THR A 34 11.11 -20.55 -32.98
C THR A 34 11.56 -20.38 -34.43
N ALA A 35 11.03 -21.16 -35.36
CA ALA A 35 11.24 -20.95 -36.77
C ALA A 35 10.45 -19.76 -37.35
N ARG A 36 9.56 -19.16 -36.57
CA ARG A 36 8.72 -18.03 -36.97
C ARG A 36 9.43 -16.65 -36.89
N ILE A 37 10.77 -16.64 -36.88
CA ILE A 37 11.58 -15.43 -36.86
C ILE A 37 12.28 -15.24 -38.20
N GLY A 38 12.48 -13.98 -38.61
CA GLY A 38 12.97 -13.64 -39.96
C GLY A 38 14.33 -14.23 -40.31
N CYS A 39 15.15 -14.58 -39.32
CA CYS A 39 16.46 -15.22 -39.58
C CYS A 39 16.34 -16.68 -40.03
N ALA A 40 15.21 -17.38 -39.84
CA ALA A 40 15.09 -18.78 -40.26
C ALA A 40 15.18 -18.91 -41.78
N ALA A 41 14.41 -18.12 -42.55
CA ALA A 41 14.52 -18.09 -44.02
C ALA A 41 15.93 -17.67 -44.48
N TRP A 42 16.57 -16.74 -43.82
CA TRP A 42 17.93 -16.35 -44.16
C TRP A 42 18.96 -17.47 -43.90
N LEU A 43 18.81 -18.26 -42.81
CA LEU A 43 19.67 -19.42 -42.55
C LEU A 43 19.51 -20.51 -43.66
N GLU A 44 18.30 -20.75 -44.10
CA GLU A 44 18.00 -21.65 -45.26
C GLU A 44 18.70 -21.17 -46.54
N GLU A 45 18.62 -19.87 -46.83
CA GLU A 45 19.35 -19.28 -47.98
C GLU A 45 20.87 -19.42 -47.86
N GLN A 46 21.39 -19.35 -46.66
CA GLN A 46 22.86 -19.55 -46.37
C GLN A 46 23.24 -21.02 -46.31
N GLY A 47 22.31 -21.96 -46.40
CA GLY A 47 22.55 -23.39 -46.29
C GLY A 47 23.02 -23.84 -44.88
N VAL A 48 22.65 -23.09 -43.83
CA VAL A 48 22.98 -23.40 -42.44
C VAL A 48 21.87 -24.25 -41.82
N PRO A 49 22.18 -25.50 -41.40
CA PRO A 49 21.19 -26.34 -40.76
C PRO A 49 20.86 -25.80 -39.35
N PHE A 50 19.61 -25.86 -38.98
CA PHE A 50 19.16 -25.46 -37.63
C PHE A 50 18.04 -26.39 -37.12
N GLU A 51 17.85 -26.37 -35.80
CA GLU A 51 16.73 -26.98 -35.09
C GLU A 51 15.87 -25.88 -34.54
N ALA A 52 14.52 -26.06 -34.51
CA ALA A 52 13.60 -25.14 -33.92
C ALA A 52 12.82 -25.76 -32.74
N LEU A 53 12.58 -24.99 -31.69
CA LEU A 53 11.92 -25.45 -30.47
C LEU A 53 10.39 -25.27 -30.50
N ASP A 54 9.78 -24.99 -31.66
CA ASP A 54 8.34 -24.76 -31.79
C ASP A 54 7.48 -25.89 -31.21
N ALA A 55 7.92 -27.15 -31.32
CA ALA A 55 7.21 -28.30 -30.76
C ALA A 55 7.09 -28.27 -29.21
N LEU A 56 8.03 -27.59 -28.54
CA LEU A 56 7.95 -27.42 -27.09
C LEU A 56 6.82 -26.46 -26.71
N TYR A 57 6.62 -25.43 -27.50
CA TYR A 57 5.58 -24.41 -27.25
C TYR A 57 4.18 -25.01 -27.16
N GLU A 58 3.85 -25.96 -28.07
CA GLU A 58 2.53 -26.61 -28.10
C GLU A 58 2.34 -27.64 -26.97
N SER A 59 3.43 -28.06 -26.32
CA SER A 59 3.43 -29.13 -25.29
C SER A 59 3.56 -28.63 -23.86
N CYS A 60 3.70 -27.31 -23.63
CA CYS A 60 3.86 -26.72 -22.29
C CYS A 60 2.54 -26.12 -21.79
N ALA A 61 2.32 -26.20 -20.50
CA ALA A 61 1.13 -25.65 -19.86
C ALA A 61 1.14 -24.12 -19.76
N ASP A 62 2.37 -23.56 -19.59
CA ASP A 62 2.59 -22.12 -19.41
C ASP A 62 3.96 -21.69 -19.98
N PHE A 63 4.20 -20.38 -19.95
CA PHE A 63 5.45 -19.80 -20.47
C PHE A 63 6.67 -20.11 -19.59
N ASP A 64 6.51 -20.31 -18.28
CA ASP A 64 7.61 -20.64 -17.39
C ASP A 64 8.08 -22.07 -17.60
N GLU A 65 7.14 -23.01 -17.81
CA GLU A 65 7.48 -24.39 -18.20
C GLU A 65 8.18 -24.40 -19.55
N HIS A 66 7.67 -23.64 -20.53
CA HIS A 66 8.28 -23.52 -21.85
C HIS A 66 9.73 -22.98 -21.74
N ALA A 67 9.94 -21.88 -21.01
CA ALA A 67 11.26 -21.28 -20.84
C ALA A 67 12.25 -22.27 -20.19
N ARG A 68 11.82 -23.00 -19.17
CA ARG A 68 12.64 -24.01 -18.50
C ARG A 68 13.00 -25.16 -19.44
N ARG A 69 12.05 -25.72 -20.17
CA ARG A 69 12.27 -26.83 -21.11
C ARG A 69 13.14 -26.41 -22.30
N ALA A 70 12.96 -25.20 -22.83
CA ALA A 70 13.82 -24.65 -23.86
C ALA A 70 15.27 -24.52 -23.39
N ALA A 71 15.49 -23.98 -22.18
CA ALA A 71 16.80 -23.88 -21.57
C ALA A 71 17.44 -25.27 -21.35
N GLU A 72 16.68 -26.26 -20.86
CA GLU A 72 17.15 -27.64 -20.70
C GLU A 72 17.54 -28.26 -22.03
N ALA A 73 16.79 -28.08 -23.11
CA ALA A 73 17.09 -28.60 -24.44
C ALA A 73 18.38 -27.98 -25.01
N VAL A 74 18.55 -26.67 -24.90
CA VAL A 74 19.75 -25.95 -25.34
C VAL A 74 20.95 -26.39 -24.51
N CYS A 75 20.80 -26.53 -23.20
CA CYS A 75 21.86 -27.01 -22.31
C CYS A 75 22.28 -28.47 -22.64
N ALA A 76 21.32 -29.35 -22.96
CA ALA A 76 21.59 -30.72 -23.37
C ALA A 76 22.39 -30.77 -24.67
N ALA A 77 21.99 -29.99 -25.67
CA ALA A 77 22.73 -29.90 -26.94
C ALA A 77 24.14 -29.33 -26.74
N ALA A 78 24.31 -28.39 -25.83
CA ALA A 78 25.64 -27.80 -25.55
C ALA A 78 26.63 -28.73 -24.81
N ARG A 79 26.15 -29.86 -24.29
CA ARG A 79 27.04 -30.95 -23.79
C ARG A 79 27.69 -31.74 -24.90
N GLU A 80 27.10 -31.73 -26.10
CA GLU A 80 27.57 -32.44 -27.28
C GLU A 80 28.53 -31.61 -28.16
N GLY A 81 28.49 -30.27 -28.00
CA GLY A 81 29.33 -29.34 -28.76
C GLY A 81 28.94 -27.88 -28.54
N GLU A 82 29.58 -26.98 -29.28
CA GLU A 82 29.22 -25.56 -29.23
C GLU A 82 27.83 -25.31 -29.83
N VAL A 83 27.04 -24.51 -29.13
CA VAL A 83 25.68 -24.17 -29.57
C VAL A 83 25.52 -22.66 -29.71
N VAL A 84 24.89 -22.27 -30.80
CA VAL A 84 24.32 -20.91 -30.98
C VAL A 84 22.82 -21.00 -30.82
N TYR A 85 22.31 -20.33 -29.78
CA TYR A 85 20.89 -20.25 -29.50
C TYR A 85 20.35 -18.91 -29.95
N ALA A 86 19.50 -18.93 -30.97
CA ALA A 86 18.89 -17.72 -31.53
C ALA A 86 17.51 -17.47 -30.93
N VAL A 87 17.37 -16.30 -30.37
CA VAL A 87 16.12 -15.79 -29.77
C VAL A 87 15.75 -14.46 -30.45
N TYR A 88 14.47 -14.13 -30.49
CA TYR A 88 14.05 -12.82 -31.03
C TYR A 88 14.58 -11.67 -30.15
N ASP A 89 14.63 -11.86 -28.82
CA ASP A 89 15.18 -10.90 -27.86
C ASP A 89 16.00 -11.64 -26.80
N VAL A 90 17.18 -11.14 -26.47
CA VAL A 90 18.07 -11.75 -25.47
C VAL A 90 17.52 -11.69 -24.04
N ARG A 91 16.42 -10.97 -23.82
CA ARG A 91 15.69 -10.93 -22.54
C ARG A 91 14.63 -12.02 -22.43
N ASP A 92 14.50 -12.90 -23.43
CA ASP A 92 13.61 -14.06 -23.38
C ASP A 92 13.83 -14.87 -22.10
N ARG A 93 12.73 -15.34 -21.49
CA ARG A 93 12.76 -16.09 -20.22
C ARG A 93 13.64 -17.33 -20.29
N SER A 94 13.72 -17.99 -21.45
CA SER A 94 14.61 -19.15 -21.62
C SER A 94 16.09 -18.79 -21.47
N VAL A 95 16.48 -17.58 -21.86
CA VAL A 95 17.85 -17.07 -21.68
C VAL A 95 18.13 -16.78 -20.21
N VAL A 96 17.15 -16.25 -19.47
CA VAL A 96 17.25 -16.06 -18.02
C VAL A 96 17.45 -17.42 -17.33
N LYS A 97 16.66 -18.43 -17.72
CA LYS A 97 16.78 -19.80 -17.18
C LYS A 97 18.11 -20.45 -17.53
N LEU A 98 18.67 -20.21 -18.72
CA LEU A 98 20.04 -20.63 -19.06
C LEU A 98 21.08 -20.00 -18.15
N GLY A 99 20.91 -18.73 -17.77
CA GLY A 99 21.80 -18.03 -16.83
C GLY A 99 21.80 -18.62 -15.41
N GLU A 100 20.73 -19.30 -15.01
CA GLU A 100 20.62 -20.01 -13.72
C GLU A 100 21.31 -21.39 -13.75
N MET A 101 21.71 -21.90 -14.94
CA MET A 101 22.34 -23.22 -15.13
C MET A 101 23.88 -23.12 -15.11
N ASP A 102 24.54 -24.24 -14.88
CA ASP A 102 26.02 -24.32 -14.91
C ASP A 102 26.57 -24.38 -16.36
N VAL A 103 26.42 -23.24 -17.07
CA VAL A 103 26.85 -23.04 -18.45
C VAL A 103 27.63 -21.73 -18.60
N LYS A 104 28.50 -21.66 -19.61
CA LYS A 104 29.16 -20.42 -19.97
C LYS A 104 28.40 -19.76 -21.12
N LEU A 105 27.79 -18.63 -20.83
CA LEU A 105 27.00 -17.84 -21.79
C LEU A 105 27.87 -16.73 -22.39
N ARG A 106 27.79 -16.61 -23.72
CA ARG A 106 28.17 -15.43 -24.49
C ARG A 106 26.89 -14.86 -25.11
N VAL A 107 26.59 -13.59 -24.85
CA VAL A 107 25.39 -12.96 -25.37
C VAL A 107 25.76 -11.93 -26.45
N ILE A 108 25.14 -12.04 -27.61
CA ILE A 108 25.22 -11.07 -28.71
C ILE A 108 23.82 -10.47 -28.82
N ALA A 109 23.67 -9.24 -28.33
CA ALA A 109 22.39 -8.56 -28.34
C ALA A 109 21.97 -8.17 -29.76
N GLY A 110 20.67 -8.33 -30.04
CA GLY A 110 19.98 -7.79 -31.20
C GLY A 110 19.19 -6.52 -30.86
N PRO A 111 18.50 -5.92 -31.85
CA PRO A 111 17.55 -4.86 -31.57
C PRO A 111 16.38 -5.40 -30.75
N PRO A 112 15.89 -4.64 -29.78
CA PRO A 112 14.73 -5.05 -28.99
C PRO A 112 13.46 -5.07 -29.85
N VAL A 113 12.58 -6.02 -29.58
CA VAL A 113 11.31 -6.19 -30.29
C VAL A 113 10.48 -4.90 -30.25
N GLU A 114 10.42 -4.28 -29.11
CA GLU A 114 9.68 -3.03 -28.88
C GLU A 114 10.41 -1.76 -29.39
N GLY A 115 11.55 -1.88 -30.04
CA GLY A 115 12.32 -0.72 -30.51
C GLY A 115 11.54 0.28 -31.35
N ALA A 116 10.61 -0.21 -32.18
CA ALA A 116 9.71 0.63 -32.97
C ALA A 116 8.73 1.44 -32.10
N LEU A 117 8.37 0.96 -30.93
CA LEU A 117 7.52 1.65 -29.95
C LEU A 117 8.35 2.65 -29.15
N MET A 118 9.53 2.25 -28.66
CA MET A 118 10.41 3.08 -27.82
C MET A 118 10.87 4.34 -28.56
N ALA A 119 11.06 4.28 -29.87
CA ALA A 119 11.40 5.45 -30.69
C ALA A 119 10.29 6.54 -30.71
N ARG A 120 9.11 6.27 -30.18
CA ARG A 120 7.95 7.18 -30.17
C ARG A 120 7.74 7.90 -28.84
N LEU A 121 8.55 7.61 -27.84
CA LEU A 121 8.41 8.13 -26.50
C LEU A 121 9.60 8.97 -26.07
N ASP A 122 9.24 9.90 -25.22
CA ASP A 122 10.15 10.67 -24.45
C ASP A 122 9.85 10.49 -22.93
N GLY A 123 10.91 10.45 -22.09
CA GLY A 123 10.81 10.35 -20.65
C GLY A 123 10.93 8.93 -20.08
N ALA A 124 10.71 8.83 -18.78
CA ALA A 124 10.79 7.58 -18.04
C ALA A 124 9.79 6.55 -18.58
N THR A 125 10.22 5.30 -18.71
CA THR A 125 9.39 4.20 -19.20
C THR A 125 9.59 2.98 -18.31
N ARG A 126 8.53 2.49 -17.71
CA ARG A 126 8.52 1.21 -16.96
C ARG A 126 8.26 0.08 -17.94
N MET A 127 9.16 -0.90 -17.93
CA MET A 127 8.97 -2.13 -18.71
C MET A 127 8.29 -3.17 -17.81
N LEU A 128 7.21 -3.76 -18.32
CA LEU A 128 6.34 -4.66 -17.61
C LEU A 128 6.13 -5.92 -18.45
N GLU A 129 6.19 -7.09 -17.81
CA GLU A 129 5.82 -8.35 -18.46
C GLU A 129 4.34 -8.63 -18.20
N ALA A 130 3.57 -8.85 -19.26
CA ALA A 130 2.12 -9.01 -19.17
C ALA A 130 1.70 -10.12 -18.19
N SER A 131 2.45 -11.21 -18.11
CA SER A 131 2.18 -12.32 -17.16
C SER A 131 2.29 -11.94 -15.69
N ASP A 132 2.97 -10.83 -15.36
CA ASP A 132 3.15 -10.35 -13.98
C ASP A 132 2.19 -9.20 -13.65
N TRP A 133 1.10 -9.05 -14.40
CA TRP A 133 0.16 -7.92 -14.31
C TRP A 133 -0.37 -7.66 -12.89
N GLU A 134 -0.55 -8.69 -12.07
CA GLU A 134 -0.99 -8.55 -10.67
C GLU A 134 0.00 -7.75 -9.81
N ARG A 135 1.28 -7.73 -10.20
CA ARG A 135 2.37 -7.07 -9.47
C ARG A 135 2.71 -5.69 -10.02
N PHE A 136 1.94 -5.19 -10.98
CA PHE A 136 2.20 -3.88 -11.55
C PHE A 136 2.03 -2.78 -10.50
N HIS A 137 3.12 -2.07 -10.26
CA HIS A 137 3.13 -0.79 -9.55
C HIS A 137 3.21 0.31 -10.60
N LEU A 138 2.10 0.96 -10.86
CA LEU A 138 1.93 1.92 -11.93
C LEU A 138 1.79 3.33 -11.37
N SER A 139 2.40 4.29 -12.05
CA SER A 139 2.08 5.71 -11.94
C SER A 139 1.70 6.19 -13.33
N PRO A 140 0.59 6.91 -13.50
CA PRO A 140 0.20 7.46 -14.80
C PRO A 140 1.19 8.52 -15.29
N MET A 141 2.07 9.03 -14.44
CA MET A 141 3.12 9.99 -14.78
C MET A 141 4.28 9.38 -15.56
N ASP A 142 4.44 8.05 -15.55
CA ASP A 142 5.43 7.30 -16.32
C ASP A 142 4.79 6.67 -17.56
N ASN A 143 5.60 6.44 -18.59
CA ASN A 143 5.17 5.57 -19.69
C ASN A 143 5.20 4.11 -19.21
N ALA A 144 4.21 3.30 -19.62
CA ALA A 144 4.24 1.87 -19.38
C ALA A 144 4.42 1.12 -20.70
N LEU A 145 5.45 0.28 -20.80
CA LEU A 145 5.68 -0.63 -21.91
C LEU A 145 5.38 -2.04 -21.43
N VAL A 146 4.26 -2.58 -21.81
CA VAL A 146 3.84 -3.95 -21.51
C VAL A 146 4.29 -4.87 -22.66
N ARG A 147 5.03 -5.92 -22.31
CA ARG A 147 5.58 -6.91 -23.24
C ARG A 147 4.80 -8.23 -23.13
N GLU A 148 4.93 -9.04 -24.18
CA GLU A 148 4.40 -10.40 -24.24
C GLU A 148 2.88 -10.50 -23.97
N LEU A 149 2.09 -9.65 -24.65
CA LEU A 149 0.63 -9.75 -24.67
C LEU A 149 0.20 -10.99 -25.48
N GLY A 150 0.47 -12.18 -24.94
CA GLY A 150 0.40 -13.44 -25.64
C GLY A 150 -1.00 -13.94 -26.00
N SER A 151 -2.04 -13.43 -25.36
CA SER A 151 -3.42 -13.80 -25.60
C SER A 151 -4.37 -12.62 -25.39
N ARG A 152 -5.62 -12.77 -25.89
CA ARG A 152 -6.67 -11.78 -25.68
C ARG A 152 -7.09 -11.70 -24.21
N GLU A 153 -7.15 -12.83 -23.54
CA GLU A 153 -7.51 -12.94 -22.14
C GLU A 153 -6.49 -12.18 -21.29
N LEU A 154 -5.19 -12.43 -21.50
CA LEU A 154 -4.11 -11.72 -20.83
C LEU A 154 -4.12 -10.20 -21.12
N ALA A 155 -4.39 -9.83 -22.37
CA ALA A 155 -4.53 -8.42 -22.74
C ALA A 155 -5.73 -7.74 -22.04
N SER A 156 -6.82 -8.47 -21.76
CA SER A 156 -7.96 -7.97 -21.00
C SER A 156 -7.61 -7.75 -19.54
N GLU A 157 -6.91 -8.68 -18.89
CA GLU A 157 -6.45 -8.53 -17.49
C GLU A 157 -5.50 -7.34 -17.37
N VAL A 158 -4.49 -7.26 -18.24
CA VAL A 158 -3.55 -6.14 -18.29
C VAL A 158 -4.27 -4.82 -18.53
N LYS A 159 -5.23 -4.78 -19.45
CA LYS A 159 -6.04 -3.59 -19.73
C LYS A 159 -6.75 -3.10 -18.47
N LEU A 160 -7.47 -3.98 -17.78
CA LEU A 160 -8.19 -3.62 -16.56
C LEU A 160 -7.24 -3.07 -15.49
N LYS A 161 -6.06 -3.69 -15.34
CA LYS A 161 -5.04 -3.22 -14.40
C LYS A 161 -4.48 -1.84 -14.78
N LEU A 162 -4.24 -1.59 -16.06
CA LEU A 162 -3.77 -0.30 -16.54
C LEU A 162 -4.84 0.80 -16.37
N MET A 163 -6.12 0.47 -16.55
CA MET A 163 -7.24 1.39 -16.38
C MET A 163 -7.48 1.77 -14.89
N GLU A 164 -6.86 1.09 -13.94
CA GLU A 164 -6.83 1.56 -12.55
C GLU A 164 -6.04 2.87 -12.37
N CYS A 165 -5.15 3.20 -13.31
CA CYS A 165 -4.24 4.34 -13.22
C CYS A 165 -4.32 5.29 -14.41
N TYR A 166 -4.42 4.74 -15.64
CA TYR A 166 -4.47 5.54 -16.85
C TYR A 166 -5.92 5.75 -17.30
N PRO A 167 -6.28 6.96 -17.79
CA PRO A 167 -7.61 7.18 -18.37
C PRO A 167 -7.92 6.22 -19.52
N ASP A 168 -9.15 5.74 -19.59
CA ASP A 168 -9.63 4.76 -20.58
C ASP A 168 -9.37 5.16 -22.02
N GLU A 169 -9.46 6.45 -22.32
CA GLU A 169 -9.26 7.04 -23.65
C GLU A 169 -7.77 7.22 -24.00
N THR A 170 -6.83 6.85 -23.11
CA THR A 170 -5.41 6.95 -23.37
C THR A 170 -5.03 6.23 -24.65
N ARG A 171 -4.40 6.96 -25.58
CA ARG A 171 -4.03 6.42 -26.89
C ARG A 171 -2.74 5.62 -26.83
N CYS A 172 -2.86 4.31 -26.73
CA CYS A 172 -1.75 3.36 -26.68
C CYS A 172 -1.21 3.07 -28.07
N PHE A 173 0.10 2.80 -28.16
CA PHE A 173 0.71 2.23 -29.36
C PHE A 173 0.87 0.73 -29.14
N VAL A 174 0.39 -0.08 -30.06
CA VAL A 174 0.44 -1.53 -29.95
C VAL A 174 1.20 -2.10 -31.13
N LEU A 175 2.24 -2.88 -30.83
CA LEU A 175 2.95 -3.71 -31.78
C LEU A 175 2.26 -5.08 -31.79
N SER A 176 1.73 -5.49 -32.94
CA SER A 176 1.18 -6.83 -33.13
C SER A 176 2.25 -7.82 -33.59
N GLY A 177 1.98 -9.11 -33.45
CA GLY A 177 2.91 -10.17 -33.82
C GLY A 177 3.31 -10.20 -35.32
N ASP A 178 2.54 -9.56 -36.18
CA ASP A 178 2.88 -9.37 -37.60
C ASP A 178 3.82 -8.16 -37.86
N GLY A 179 4.33 -7.51 -36.84
CA GLY A 179 5.21 -6.34 -36.93
C GLY A 179 4.45 -5.01 -37.16
N SER A 180 3.13 -5.02 -37.33
CA SER A 180 2.36 -3.81 -37.53
C SER A 180 2.20 -3.02 -36.20
N VAL A 181 2.26 -1.68 -36.32
CA VAL A 181 2.03 -0.78 -35.18
C VAL A 181 0.71 -0.06 -35.36
N ALA A 182 -0.23 -0.32 -34.46
CA ALA A 182 -1.51 0.36 -34.39
C ALA A 182 -1.53 1.39 -33.23
N ARG A 183 -2.46 2.37 -33.35
CA ARG A 183 -2.77 3.29 -32.24
C ARG A 183 -4.22 3.09 -31.83
N VAL A 184 -4.44 2.58 -30.63
CA VAL A 184 -5.77 2.25 -30.12
C VAL A 184 -6.00 2.92 -28.78
N PRO A 185 -7.24 3.22 -28.37
CA PRO A 185 -7.52 3.62 -26.99
C PRO A 185 -7.29 2.44 -26.05
N LEU A 186 -6.94 2.72 -24.79
CA LEU A 186 -6.62 1.70 -23.79
C LEU A 186 -7.76 0.69 -23.63
N TYR A 187 -9.01 1.15 -23.61
CA TYR A 187 -10.18 0.27 -23.50
C TYR A 187 -10.34 -0.75 -24.66
N ASP A 188 -9.65 -0.54 -25.79
CA ASP A 188 -9.63 -1.47 -26.92
C ASP A 188 -8.41 -2.39 -26.97
N LEU A 189 -7.55 -2.36 -25.94
CA LEU A 189 -6.31 -3.15 -25.90
C LEU A 189 -6.56 -4.66 -26.08
N ASP A 190 -7.70 -5.19 -25.64
CA ASP A 190 -8.10 -6.59 -25.75
C ASP A 190 -8.90 -6.89 -27.06
N ARG A 191 -8.98 -5.95 -28.01
CA ARG A 191 -9.74 -6.08 -29.26
C ARG A 191 -8.87 -6.08 -30.50
N LEU A 192 -7.57 -6.39 -30.35
CA LEU A 192 -6.67 -6.53 -31.47
C LEU A 192 -6.99 -7.80 -32.29
N ARG A 193 -6.53 -7.82 -33.52
CA ARG A 193 -6.79 -8.94 -34.45
C ARG A 193 -5.99 -10.20 -34.09
N ALA A 194 -4.80 -10.04 -33.53
CA ALA A 194 -3.91 -11.14 -33.16
C ALA A 194 -3.07 -10.76 -31.96
N TYR A 195 -2.80 -11.75 -31.12
CA TYR A 195 -1.93 -11.68 -29.95
C TYR A 195 -0.92 -12.80 -30.03
N ASP A 196 0.33 -12.52 -29.76
CA ASP A 196 1.37 -13.50 -29.58
C ASP A 196 2.46 -12.97 -28.62
N HIS A 197 3.46 -13.78 -28.33
CA HIS A 197 4.58 -13.42 -27.45
C HIS A 197 5.39 -12.20 -27.92
N ARG A 198 5.20 -11.72 -29.15
CA ARG A 198 5.86 -10.53 -29.71
C ARG A 198 5.00 -9.27 -29.55
N SER A 199 3.72 -9.44 -29.21
CA SER A 199 2.80 -8.32 -29.05
C SER A 199 3.17 -7.51 -27.80
N CYS A 200 3.30 -6.20 -28.00
CA CYS A 200 3.65 -5.24 -26.96
C CYS A 200 2.72 -4.04 -27.01
N ALA A 201 2.44 -3.46 -25.85
CA ALA A 201 1.68 -2.22 -25.78
C ALA A 201 2.48 -1.15 -25.06
N LEU A 202 2.46 0.06 -25.59
CA LEU A 202 3.08 1.22 -25.02
C LEU A 202 2.02 2.24 -24.66
N ILE A 203 1.86 2.49 -23.38
CA ILE A 203 0.93 3.42 -22.78
C ILE A 203 1.71 4.69 -22.44
N PRO A 204 1.44 5.82 -23.15
CA PRO A 204 2.11 7.08 -22.87
C PRO A 204 1.73 7.63 -21.49
N ALA A 205 2.68 8.26 -20.82
CA ALA A 205 2.45 8.99 -19.58
C ALA A 205 1.36 10.05 -19.72
N GLN A 206 0.48 10.15 -18.74
CA GLN A 206 -0.46 11.26 -18.59
C GLN A 206 0.10 12.23 -17.56
N ARG A 207 0.82 13.25 -18.02
CA ARG A 207 1.48 14.24 -17.14
C ARG A 207 0.59 15.42 -16.76
N ASP A 208 -0.59 15.50 -17.31
CA ASP A 208 -1.58 16.52 -16.96
C ASP A 208 -2.45 16.00 -15.83
N LEU A 209 -2.12 16.42 -14.61
CA LEU A 209 -2.84 16.02 -13.40
C LEU A 209 -4.35 16.28 -13.48
N MET A 210 -4.78 17.29 -14.24
CA MET A 210 -6.20 17.63 -14.42
C MET A 210 -6.97 16.61 -15.28
N LYS A 211 -6.27 15.68 -15.93
CA LYS A 211 -6.86 14.65 -16.78
C LYS A 211 -6.80 13.25 -16.18
N LEU A 212 -6.26 13.12 -14.97
CA LEU A 212 -6.28 11.87 -14.24
C LEU A 212 -7.69 11.64 -13.67
N GLU A 213 -8.18 10.42 -13.78
CA GLU A 213 -9.44 9.98 -13.17
C GLU A 213 -9.19 9.41 -11.76
N ARG A 214 -7.96 8.99 -11.50
CA ARG A 214 -7.54 8.40 -10.24
C ARG A 214 -6.10 8.83 -9.92
N TYR A 215 -5.84 9.05 -8.65
CA TYR A 215 -4.54 9.49 -8.14
C TYR A 215 -3.96 8.45 -7.19
N GLY A 216 -2.66 8.27 -7.23
CA GLY A 216 -1.89 7.49 -6.27
C GLY A 216 -1.10 8.38 -5.32
N PHE A 217 -0.24 7.73 -4.54
CA PHE A 217 0.59 8.45 -3.56
C PHE A 217 1.62 9.37 -4.22
N ASP A 218 2.22 8.93 -5.33
CA ASP A 218 3.23 9.72 -6.05
C ASP A 218 2.62 11.01 -6.62
N GLU A 219 1.37 10.95 -7.12
CA GLU A 219 0.65 12.12 -7.61
C GLU A 219 0.29 13.08 -6.50
N LEU A 220 -0.08 12.59 -5.29
CA LEU A 220 -0.29 13.45 -4.13
C LEU A 220 1.00 14.19 -3.75
N VAL A 221 2.13 13.49 -3.72
CA VAL A 221 3.45 14.12 -3.45
C VAL A 221 3.77 15.18 -4.49
N GLU A 222 3.53 14.91 -5.78
CA GLU A 222 3.76 15.89 -6.86
C GLU A 222 2.83 17.10 -6.73
N ILE A 223 1.54 16.90 -6.41
CA ILE A 223 0.58 17.98 -6.16
C ILE A 223 1.08 18.89 -5.02
N MET A 224 1.49 18.29 -3.90
CA MET A 224 2.00 19.07 -2.76
C MET A 224 3.31 19.81 -3.09
N HIS A 225 4.18 19.17 -3.88
CA HIS A 225 5.40 19.84 -4.40
C HIS A 225 5.06 21.04 -5.27
N ILE A 226 4.07 20.94 -6.14
CA ILE A 226 3.59 22.06 -6.98
C ILE A 226 3.01 23.17 -6.10
N LEU A 227 2.17 22.85 -5.13
CA LEU A 227 1.51 23.82 -4.24
C LEU A 227 2.51 24.60 -3.38
N GLN A 228 3.55 23.96 -2.88
CA GLN A 228 4.62 24.57 -2.09
C GLN A 228 5.74 25.18 -2.95
N GLY A 229 5.74 24.94 -4.24
CA GLY A 229 6.75 25.42 -5.16
C GLY A 229 6.73 26.95 -5.34
N PRO A 230 7.75 27.52 -6.00
CA PRO A 230 7.90 28.99 -6.13
C PRO A 230 6.71 29.70 -6.81
N ARG A 231 5.93 28.99 -7.60
CA ARG A 231 4.72 29.46 -8.30
C ARG A 231 3.45 28.83 -7.77
N GLY A 232 3.55 28.15 -6.63
CA GLY A 232 2.44 27.45 -6.00
C GLY A 232 1.51 28.37 -5.21
N CYS A 233 0.71 27.76 -4.35
CA CYS A 233 -0.30 28.46 -3.56
C CYS A 233 0.37 29.36 -2.49
N PRO A 234 0.06 30.64 -2.41
CA PRO A 234 0.63 31.52 -1.38
C PRO A 234 0.36 31.05 0.04
N TRP A 235 -0.83 30.50 0.31
CA TRP A 235 -1.20 30.01 1.62
C TRP A 235 -0.38 28.78 2.03
N ASP A 236 -0.25 27.78 1.14
CA ASP A 236 0.54 26.57 1.41
C ASP A 236 2.01 26.88 1.67
N ARG A 237 2.56 27.85 0.94
CA ARG A 237 3.97 28.28 1.08
C ARG A 237 4.29 28.97 2.39
N GLU A 238 3.30 29.55 3.07
CA GLU A 238 3.45 30.20 4.37
C GLU A 238 3.31 29.23 5.55
N GLN A 239 2.90 27.98 5.28
CA GLN A 239 2.71 26.99 6.35
C GLN A 239 4.02 26.53 6.95
N THR A 240 3.98 26.26 8.25
CA THR A 240 5.08 25.70 9.04
C THR A 240 4.59 24.46 9.78
N HIS A 241 5.51 23.66 10.31
CA HIS A 241 5.13 22.54 11.17
C HIS A 241 4.24 22.96 12.35
N GLU A 242 4.45 24.17 12.88
CA GLU A 242 3.68 24.72 13.99
C GLU A 242 2.28 25.16 13.57
N SER A 243 2.13 25.82 12.40
CA SER A 243 0.83 26.29 11.93
C SER A 243 -0.12 25.15 11.54
N LEU A 244 0.43 24.01 11.11
CA LEU A 244 -0.34 22.84 10.71
C LEU A 244 -0.77 21.93 11.87
N ARG A 245 -0.23 22.11 13.09
CA ARG A 245 -0.62 21.29 14.25
C ARG A 245 -2.13 21.25 14.55
N PRO A 246 -2.87 22.38 14.48
CA PRO A 246 -4.32 22.34 14.69
C PRO A 246 -5.04 21.47 13.65
N PHE A 247 -4.71 21.65 12.38
CA PHE A 247 -5.32 20.89 11.27
C PHE A 247 -5.08 19.38 11.41
N MET A 248 -3.85 18.95 11.70
CA MET A 248 -3.57 17.51 11.93
C MET A 248 -4.38 16.91 13.08
N LEU A 249 -4.73 17.70 14.11
CA LEU A 249 -5.60 17.25 15.20
C LEU A 249 -7.06 17.20 14.71
N GLU A 250 -7.52 18.20 13.97
CA GLU A 250 -8.86 18.30 13.41
C GLU A 250 -9.17 17.08 12.55
N GLU A 251 -8.40 16.83 11.49
CA GLU A 251 -8.61 15.67 10.61
C GLU A 251 -8.55 14.33 11.36
N THR A 252 -7.69 14.24 12.41
CA THR A 252 -7.63 13.01 13.23
C THR A 252 -8.92 12.79 14.03
N TYR A 253 -9.53 13.85 14.56
CA TYR A 253 -10.80 13.74 15.30
C TYR A 253 -11.98 13.51 14.36
N GLU A 254 -12.01 14.12 13.18
CA GLU A 254 -13.04 13.90 12.16
C GLU A 254 -13.01 12.46 11.66
N ALA A 255 -11.82 11.89 11.45
CA ALA A 255 -11.68 10.45 11.16
C ALA A 255 -12.21 9.56 12.29
N ILE A 256 -11.98 9.93 13.57
CA ILE A 256 -12.53 9.21 14.73
C ILE A 256 -14.05 9.30 14.75
N ASP A 257 -14.61 10.46 14.48
CA ASP A 257 -16.06 10.68 14.44
C ASP A 257 -16.71 9.85 13.31
N ALA A 258 -16.09 9.81 12.13
CA ALA A 258 -16.54 8.97 11.03
C ALA A 258 -16.51 7.47 11.39
N ILE A 259 -15.46 6.99 12.09
CA ILE A 259 -15.40 5.61 12.61
C ILE A 259 -16.54 5.34 13.60
N ASN A 260 -16.78 6.25 14.54
CA ASN A 260 -17.83 6.10 15.55
C ASN A 260 -19.24 6.09 14.93
N ALA A 261 -19.42 6.87 13.86
CA ALA A 261 -20.68 6.91 13.10
C ALA A 261 -20.85 5.71 12.16
N GLY A 262 -19.80 4.93 11.88
CA GLY A 262 -19.80 3.88 10.85
C GLY A 262 -19.92 4.44 9.43
N ASP A 263 -19.57 5.72 9.23
CA ASP A 263 -19.61 6.42 7.95
C ASP A 263 -18.30 6.19 7.17
N THR A 264 -18.34 5.20 6.27
CA THR A 264 -17.17 4.83 5.47
C THR A 264 -16.82 5.85 4.39
N ASP A 265 -17.80 6.59 3.88
CA ASP A 265 -17.57 7.62 2.86
C ASP A 265 -16.86 8.82 3.47
N HIS A 266 -17.27 9.24 4.66
CA HIS A 266 -16.58 10.29 5.41
C HIS A 266 -15.20 9.83 5.88
N LEU A 267 -15.07 8.59 6.35
CA LEU A 267 -13.79 8.05 6.81
C LEU A 267 -12.70 8.07 5.75
N TYR A 268 -13.01 7.72 4.49
CA TYR A 268 -11.95 7.76 3.47
C TYR A 268 -11.55 9.18 3.09
N ASP A 269 -12.46 10.16 3.18
CA ASP A 269 -12.16 11.57 2.98
C ASP A 269 -11.16 12.04 4.07
N GLU A 270 -11.45 11.81 5.34
CA GLU A 270 -10.61 12.23 6.45
C GLU A 270 -9.24 11.52 6.46
N LEU A 271 -9.18 10.25 6.05
CA LEU A 271 -7.90 9.56 5.87
C LEU A 271 -7.07 10.19 4.74
N GLY A 272 -7.71 10.72 3.71
CA GLY A 272 -7.08 11.51 2.65
C GLY A 272 -6.47 12.80 3.20
N ASP A 273 -7.20 13.52 4.05
CA ASP A 273 -6.75 14.76 4.67
C ASP A 273 -5.60 14.53 5.67
N ILE A 274 -5.65 13.47 6.48
CA ILE A 274 -4.53 13.05 7.31
C ILE A 274 -3.29 12.74 6.45
N LEU A 275 -3.46 12.04 5.32
CA LEU A 275 -2.37 11.71 4.42
C LEU A 275 -1.79 12.99 3.76
N MET A 276 -2.63 13.93 3.38
CA MET A 276 -2.23 15.26 2.91
C MET A 276 -1.38 15.98 3.94
N GLN A 277 -1.78 16.00 5.22
CA GLN A 277 -0.99 16.59 6.30
C GLN A 277 0.40 15.96 6.40
N VAL A 278 0.50 14.64 6.29
CA VAL A 278 1.80 13.94 6.32
C VAL A 278 2.70 14.38 5.17
N VAL A 279 2.17 14.44 3.94
CA VAL A 279 2.95 14.84 2.75
C VAL A 279 3.31 16.33 2.82
N MET A 280 2.39 17.19 3.32
CA MET A 280 2.65 18.63 3.52
C MET A 280 3.81 18.84 4.49
N HIS A 281 3.81 18.18 5.63
CA HIS A 281 4.92 18.21 6.58
C HIS A 281 6.24 17.74 5.98
N ALA A 282 6.19 16.69 5.15
CA ALA A 282 7.39 16.18 4.48
C ALA A 282 7.95 17.16 3.44
N GLU A 283 7.08 17.87 2.70
CA GLU A 283 7.50 18.86 1.72
C GLU A 283 8.07 20.13 2.40
N ILE A 284 7.52 20.54 3.56
CA ILE A 284 8.11 21.60 4.39
C ILE A 284 9.51 21.19 4.85
N GLY A 285 9.68 19.98 5.39
CA GLY A 285 10.99 19.47 5.81
C GLY A 285 12.01 19.44 4.68
N LYS A 286 11.58 18.97 3.48
CA LYS A 286 12.40 18.96 2.27
C LYS A 286 12.84 20.37 1.85
N ASN A 287 11.93 21.35 1.90
CA ASN A 287 12.24 22.75 1.56
C ASN A 287 13.23 23.38 2.55
N HIS A 288 13.27 22.90 3.80
CA HIS A 288 14.25 23.30 4.80
C HIS A 288 15.53 22.45 4.79
N GLY A 289 15.58 21.36 4.02
CA GLY A 289 16.73 20.45 3.96
C GLY A 289 16.86 19.57 5.21
N GLU A 290 15.77 19.27 5.90
CA GLU A 290 15.73 18.50 7.14
C GLU A 290 15.43 17.03 6.88
N PHE A 291 14.35 16.73 6.19
CA PHE A 291 13.91 15.38 5.78
C PHE A 291 12.89 15.49 4.65
N ASP A 292 12.61 14.38 3.97
CA ASP A 292 11.56 14.27 2.96
C ASP A 292 10.60 13.11 3.23
N ILE A 293 9.65 12.90 2.32
CA ILE A 293 8.66 11.82 2.46
C ILE A 293 9.32 10.43 2.43
N SER A 294 10.43 10.26 1.70
CA SER A 294 11.15 8.98 1.65
C SER A 294 11.79 8.64 2.98
N ASP A 295 12.28 9.66 3.72
CA ASP A 295 12.81 9.47 5.07
C ASP A 295 11.72 9.01 6.04
N ALA A 296 10.53 9.63 5.96
CA ALA A 296 9.39 9.24 6.80
C ALA A 296 8.91 7.81 6.49
N LEU A 297 8.81 7.46 5.21
CA LEU A 297 8.46 6.11 4.75
C LEU A 297 9.51 5.09 5.18
N THR A 298 10.79 5.39 4.99
CA THR A 298 11.90 4.52 5.42
C THR A 298 11.83 4.26 6.91
N ALA A 299 11.67 5.32 7.71
CA ALA A 299 11.59 5.20 9.17
C ALA A 299 10.42 4.31 9.63
N ILE A 300 9.25 4.41 9.01
CA ILE A 300 8.11 3.56 9.40
C ILE A 300 8.28 2.12 8.90
N CYS A 301 8.76 1.91 7.67
CA CYS A 301 9.00 0.58 7.13
C CYS A 301 10.05 -0.18 7.97
N GLU A 302 11.16 0.46 8.31
CA GLU A 302 12.18 -0.13 9.20
C GLU A 302 11.59 -0.54 10.55
N LYS A 303 10.79 0.33 11.18
CA LYS A 303 10.09 -0.01 12.42
C LYS A 303 9.16 -1.21 12.26
N MET A 304 8.40 -1.27 11.18
CA MET A 304 7.50 -2.40 10.92
C MET A 304 8.28 -3.70 10.75
N ILE A 305 9.33 -3.71 9.95
CA ILE A 305 10.17 -4.89 9.72
C ILE A 305 10.87 -5.32 11.03
N GLN A 306 11.53 -4.40 11.72
CA GLN A 306 12.31 -4.70 12.92
C GLN A 306 11.46 -5.13 14.12
N ARG A 307 10.20 -4.68 14.21
CA ARG A 307 9.32 -5.03 15.32
C ARG A 307 8.49 -6.29 15.09
N HIS A 308 8.28 -6.67 13.82
CA HIS A 308 7.52 -7.87 13.46
C HIS A 308 8.46 -9.03 13.08
N THR A 309 9.38 -9.36 13.98
CA THR A 309 10.38 -10.42 13.77
C THR A 309 9.79 -11.81 13.64
N HIS A 310 8.54 -12.01 14.03
CA HIS A 310 7.76 -13.24 13.80
C HIS A 310 7.29 -13.38 12.33
N ILE A 311 7.31 -12.30 11.54
CA ILE A 311 7.00 -12.31 10.10
C ILE A 311 8.27 -12.17 9.26
N PHE A 312 9.14 -11.21 9.62
CA PHE A 312 10.32 -10.84 8.82
C PHE A 312 11.63 -11.42 9.38
N GLY A 313 11.61 -12.12 10.49
CA GLY A 313 12.77 -12.68 11.19
C GLY A 313 12.61 -14.13 11.57
N ALA A 314 13.28 -14.54 12.65
CA ALA A 314 13.32 -15.93 13.12
C ALA A 314 12.44 -16.20 14.36
N ASP A 315 11.83 -15.18 14.94
CA ASP A 315 10.95 -15.34 16.10
C ASP A 315 9.61 -15.97 15.69
N SER A 316 8.89 -16.53 16.65
CA SER A 316 7.53 -17.04 16.47
C SER A 316 6.60 -16.46 17.54
N ALA A 317 5.34 -16.25 17.19
CA ALA A 317 4.29 -15.87 18.11
C ALA A 317 3.01 -16.65 17.76
N GLY A 318 2.38 -17.25 18.74
CA GLY A 318 1.20 -18.10 18.55
C GLY A 318 -0.12 -17.35 18.66
N ASP A 319 -0.13 -16.19 19.32
CA ASP A 319 -1.33 -15.38 19.50
C ASP A 319 -1.01 -13.87 19.53
N ALA A 320 -2.06 -13.05 19.58
CA ALA A 320 -1.95 -11.59 19.56
C ALA A 320 -1.24 -11.02 20.78
N GLU A 321 -1.31 -11.65 21.95
CA GLU A 321 -0.66 -11.20 23.18
C GLU A 321 0.85 -11.39 23.08
N GLU A 322 1.31 -12.54 22.61
CA GLU A 322 2.73 -12.81 22.35
C GLU A 322 3.31 -11.84 21.29
N VAL A 323 2.53 -11.50 20.25
CA VAL A 323 2.91 -10.49 19.25
C VAL A 323 3.13 -9.12 19.89
N LEU A 324 2.20 -8.69 20.76
CA LEU A 324 2.30 -7.39 21.44
C LEU A 324 3.51 -7.34 22.40
N ASP A 325 3.83 -8.44 23.06
CA ASP A 325 4.99 -8.51 23.95
C ASP A 325 6.31 -8.53 23.18
N LEU A 326 6.35 -9.27 22.06
CA LEU A 326 7.49 -9.28 21.17
C LEU A 326 7.74 -7.87 20.60
N TRP A 327 6.69 -7.22 20.12
CA TRP A 327 6.73 -5.87 19.59
C TRP A 327 7.24 -4.86 20.63
N ALA A 328 6.77 -4.95 21.88
CA ALA A 328 7.21 -4.07 22.97
C ALA A 328 8.71 -4.27 23.28
N ARG A 329 9.18 -5.52 23.33
CA ARG A 329 10.60 -5.85 23.53
C ARG A 329 11.48 -5.32 22.41
N ASN A 330 11.08 -5.53 21.15
CA ASN A 330 11.81 -5.07 19.98
C ASN A 330 11.88 -3.54 19.95
N LYS A 331 10.79 -2.85 20.30
CA LYS A 331 10.75 -1.39 20.42
C LYS A 331 11.71 -0.86 21.48
N MET A 332 11.78 -1.51 22.67
CA MET A 332 12.72 -1.11 23.71
C MET A 332 14.17 -1.28 23.23
N LYS A 333 14.46 -2.39 22.54
CA LYS A 333 15.79 -2.67 21.97
C LYS A 333 16.18 -1.64 20.91
N GLU A 334 15.29 -1.33 19.97
CA GLU A 334 15.49 -0.31 18.93
C GLU A 334 15.83 1.05 19.52
N ARG A 335 15.12 1.45 20.58
CA ARG A 335 15.32 2.74 21.26
C ARG A 335 16.47 2.74 22.27
N GLY A 336 17.16 1.63 22.44
CA GLY A 336 18.24 1.50 23.44
C GLY A 336 17.79 1.65 24.89
N GLN A 337 16.48 1.50 25.16
CA GLN A 337 15.90 1.62 26.49
C GLN A 337 16.28 0.40 27.33
N LYS A 338 16.79 0.66 28.53
CA LYS A 338 17.26 -0.38 29.48
C LYS A 338 16.32 -0.59 30.65
N THR A 339 15.45 0.38 30.92
CA THR A 339 14.55 0.38 32.07
C THR A 339 13.13 0.78 31.70
N TYR A 340 12.15 0.24 32.41
CA TYR A 340 10.75 0.67 32.26
C TYR A 340 10.53 2.14 32.64
N ALA A 341 11.37 2.70 33.53
CA ALA A 341 11.30 4.11 33.84
C ALA A 341 11.64 5.01 32.65
N GLU A 342 12.58 4.60 31.81
CA GLU A 342 12.86 5.28 30.53
C GLU A 342 11.66 5.20 29.60
N VAL A 343 11.03 4.04 29.46
CA VAL A 343 9.81 3.84 28.65
C VAL A 343 8.68 4.76 29.10
N LEU A 344 8.45 4.89 30.41
CA LEU A 344 7.41 5.75 30.99
C LEU A 344 7.68 7.24 30.75
N ARG A 345 8.96 7.68 30.81
CA ARG A 345 9.34 9.08 30.57
C ARG A 345 9.19 9.51 29.13
N GLU A 346 9.24 8.58 28.18
CA GLU A 346 9.05 8.86 26.75
C GLU A 346 7.58 9.01 26.34
N ILE A 347 6.63 8.72 27.23
CA ILE A 347 5.21 8.94 26.93
C ILE A 347 4.97 10.45 26.73
N PRO A 348 4.52 10.90 25.56
CA PRO A 348 4.37 12.32 25.29
C PRO A 348 3.45 13.02 26.29
N ARG A 349 3.87 14.18 26.76
CA ARG A 349 3.08 15.00 27.70
C ARG A 349 1.93 15.74 27.02
N SER A 350 1.98 15.86 25.69
CA SER A 350 0.95 16.49 24.86
C SER A 350 -0.27 15.60 24.61
N LEU A 351 -0.22 14.33 24.98
CA LEU A 351 -1.39 13.45 24.87
C LEU A 351 -2.54 13.94 25.77
N PRO A 352 -3.82 13.74 25.36
CA PRO A 352 -4.96 13.88 26.25
C PRO A 352 -4.73 13.13 27.56
N ALA A 353 -5.19 13.70 28.67
CA ALA A 353 -4.76 13.26 30.00
C ALA A 353 -5.14 11.81 30.33
N LEU A 354 -6.37 11.39 29.97
CA LEU A 354 -6.82 10.01 30.20
C LEU A 354 -6.09 9.04 29.29
N MET A 355 -5.90 9.37 28.01
CA MET A 355 -5.10 8.57 27.09
C MET A 355 -3.66 8.39 27.59
N ARG A 356 -3.05 9.46 28.11
CA ARG A 356 -1.71 9.39 28.72
C ARG A 356 -1.71 8.50 29.97
N GLY A 357 -2.71 8.65 30.83
CA GLY A 357 -2.91 7.82 32.04
C GLY A 357 -3.01 6.34 31.68
N CYS A 358 -3.87 5.98 30.73
CA CYS A 358 -4.02 4.60 30.24
C CYS A 358 -2.71 4.03 29.67
N LYS A 359 -1.92 4.83 28.92
CA LYS A 359 -0.61 4.40 28.42
C LYS A 359 0.40 4.17 29.54
N ILE A 360 0.40 5.00 30.58
CA ILE A 360 1.27 4.81 31.75
C ILE A 360 0.90 3.50 32.46
N VAL A 361 -0.38 3.27 32.72
CA VAL A 361 -0.90 2.05 33.33
C VAL A 361 -0.52 0.81 32.51
N ASP A 362 -0.73 0.83 31.19
CA ASP A 362 -0.36 -0.28 30.31
C ASP A 362 1.14 -0.65 30.44
N LYS A 363 2.02 0.34 30.45
CA LYS A 363 3.46 0.10 30.60
C LYS A 363 3.85 -0.37 32.01
N ALA A 364 3.18 0.12 33.05
CA ALA A 364 3.36 -0.34 34.41
C ALA A 364 2.94 -1.82 34.58
N LEU A 365 1.80 -2.20 34.03
CA LEU A 365 1.31 -3.58 34.05
C LEU A 365 2.29 -4.53 33.34
N ARG A 366 2.84 -4.16 32.20
CA ARG A 366 3.89 -4.94 31.50
C ARG A 366 5.19 -5.04 32.30
N ALA A 367 5.46 -4.09 33.17
CA ALA A 367 6.58 -4.16 34.14
C ALA A 367 6.25 -5.00 35.39
N GLY A 368 5.05 -5.60 35.45
CA GLY A 368 4.58 -6.35 36.63
C GLY A 368 4.12 -5.49 37.81
N VAL A 369 3.87 -4.19 37.55
CA VAL A 369 3.47 -3.24 38.64
C VAL A 369 1.99 -2.91 38.47
N GLY A 370 1.21 -2.99 39.56
CA GLY A 370 -0.19 -2.55 39.59
C GLY A 370 -1.20 -3.58 39.13
N GLN A 371 -0.85 -4.86 39.03
CA GLN A 371 -1.79 -5.94 38.70
C GLN A 371 -2.84 -6.11 39.79
N ARG A 372 -4.09 -5.76 39.47
CA ARG A 372 -5.26 -5.84 40.37
C ARG A 372 -6.48 -6.31 39.59
N SER A 373 -7.43 -6.95 40.25
CA SER A 373 -8.69 -7.32 39.60
C SER A 373 -9.54 -6.09 39.29
N ALA A 374 -10.39 -6.15 38.27
CA ALA A 374 -11.33 -5.06 37.94
C ALA A 374 -12.21 -4.66 39.14
N GLN A 375 -12.62 -5.64 39.97
CA GLN A 375 -13.41 -5.38 41.19
C GLN A 375 -12.61 -4.63 42.26
N ALA A 376 -11.32 -4.92 42.41
CA ALA A 376 -10.45 -4.19 43.34
C ALA A 376 -10.24 -2.75 42.86
N LEU A 377 -9.93 -2.55 41.59
CA LEU A 377 -9.76 -1.25 40.95
C LEU A 377 -11.04 -0.39 41.05
N ALA A 378 -12.21 -1.00 40.81
CA ALA A 378 -13.47 -0.29 40.97
C ALA A 378 -13.75 0.21 42.39
N ARG A 379 -13.35 -0.56 43.44
CA ARG A 379 -13.45 -0.14 44.81
C ARG A 379 -12.46 0.99 45.14
N GLU A 380 -11.22 0.86 44.73
CA GLU A 380 -10.17 1.85 44.94
C GLU A 380 -10.50 3.18 44.25
N ALA A 381 -10.94 3.14 43.01
CA ALA A 381 -11.44 4.32 42.28
C ALA A 381 -12.60 5.00 43.02
N ALA A 382 -13.58 4.22 43.50
CA ALA A 382 -14.72 4.74 44.26
C ALA A 382 -14.24 5.36 45.62
N ASP A 383 -13.25 4.79 46.28
CA ASP A 383 -12.70 5.32 47.54
C ASP A 383 -11.93 6.62 47.25
N CYS A 384 -11.12 6.69 46.20
CA CYS A 384 -10.43 7.92 45.78
C CYS A 384 -11.45 9.03 45.46
N VAL A 385 -12.52 8.75 44.71
CA VAL A 385 -13.57 9.73 44.40
C VAL A 385 -14.23 10.26 45.71
N ARG A 386 -14.55 9.38 46.66
CA ARG A 386 -15.18 9.77 47.94
C ARG A 386 -14.25 10.65 48.82
N ALA A 387 -12.95 10.46 48.70
CA ALA A 387 -11.96 11.24 49.47
C ALA A 387 -11.78 12.68 48.93
N VAL A 388 -12.12 12.96 47.67
CA VAL A 388 -11.88 14.26 47.04
C VAL A 388 -12.47 15.45 47.83
N PRO A 389 -13.74 15.43 48.28
CA PRO A 389 -14.34 16.58 48.98
C PRO A 389 -13.66 16.92 50.31
N GLU A 390 -13.14 15.91 50.98
CA GLU A 390 -12.54 16.03 52.32
C GLU A 390 -11.01 16.24 52.29
N SER A 391 -10.39 16.16 51.10
CA SER A 391 -8.96 16.34 50.95
C SER A 391 -8.53 17.80 51.10
N GLU A 392 -7.39 18.02 51.81
CA GLU A 392 -6.74 19.33 51.87
C GLU A 392 -6.22 19.77 50.51
N ASN A 393 -5.79 18.80 49.65
CA ASN A 393 -5.38 19.04 48.27
C ASN A 393 -6.36 18.31 47.31
N ARG A 394 -7.48 18.98 47.04
CA ARG A 394 -8.56 18.43 46.16
C ARG A 394 -8.11 18.20 44.73
N GLU A 395 -7.18 19.02 44.21
CA GLU A 395 -6.65 18.87 42.86
C GLU A 395 -5.86 17.56 42.73
N ALA A 396 -4.94 17.28 43.67
CA ALA A 396 -4.21 16.03 43.67
C ALA A 396 -5.13 14.82 43.85
N ALA A 397 -6.07 14.90 44.81
CA ALA A 397 -7.02 13.81 45.07
C ALA A 397 -7.93 13.50 43.87
N LEU A 398 -8.37 14.51 43.13
CA LEU A 398 -9.13 14.32 41.89
C LEU A 398 -8.25 13.72 40.81
N GLY A 399 -7.00 14.16 40.65
CA GLY A 399 -6.04 13.60 39.73
C GLY A 399 -5.77 12.11 40.01
N ASP A 400 -5.58 11.73 41.27
CA ASP A 400 -5.42 10.33 41.66
C ASP A 400 -6.65 9.49 41.36
N ALA A 401 -7.85 10.01 41.61
CA ALA A 401 -9.10 9.34 41.28
C ALA A 401 -9.25 9.10 39.76
N LEU A 402 -8.93 10.11 38.92
CA LEU A 402 -8.92 9.96 37.46
C LEU A 402 -7.89 8.95 36.97
N PHE A 403 -6.71 8.88 37.63
CA PHE A 403 -5.69 7.90 37.27
C PHE A 403 -6.13 6.47 37.63
N GLU A 404 -6.79 6.25 38.77
CA GLU A 404 -7.38 4.95 39.12
C GLU A 404 -8.52 4.56 38.14
N MET A 405 -9.28 5.53 37.63
CA MET A 405 -10.27 5.27 36.56
C MET A 405 -9.58 4.81 35.26
N CYS A 406 -8.42 5.36 34.91
CA CYS A 406 -7.63 4.85 33.79
C CYS A 406 -7.19 3.38 33.99
N ALA A 407 -6.81 3.01 35.22
CA ALA A 407 -6.45 1.64 35.56
C ALA A 407 -7.66 0.68 35.45
N LEU A 408 -8.82 1.13 35.94
CA LEU A 408 -10.07 0.38 35.81
C LEU A 408 -10.46 0.20 34.34
N ALA A 409 -10.47 1.28 33.54
CA ALA A 409 -10.80 1.27 32.13
C ALA A 409 -9.91 0.24 31.37
N LYS A 410 -8.61 0.24 31.65
CA LYS A 410 -7.69 -0.75 31.08
C LYS A 410 -8.03 -2.20 31.47
N ALA A 411 -8.42 -2.42 32.74
CA ALA A 411 -8.76 -3.76 33.24
C ALA A 411 -10.07 -4.32 32.67
N VAL A 412 -10.97 -3.45 32.23
CA VAL A 412 -12.25 -3.84 31.59
C VAL A 412 -12.21 -3.73 30.06
N GLY A 413 -11.03 -3.38 29.47
CA GLY A 413 -10.87 -3.30 28.02
C GLY A 413 -11.54 -2.09 27.35
N VAL A 414 -11.73 -0.99 28.09
CA VAL A 414 -12.38 0.25 27.60
C VAL A 414 -11.32 1.34 27.40
N ASP A 415 -11.43 2.13 26.33
CA ASP A 415 -10.66 3.37 26.18
C ASP A 415 -11.31 4.48 27.00
N ALA A 416 -10.59 5.05 27.96
CA ALA A 416 -11.15 6.02 28.89
C ALA A 416 -11.40 7.39 28.25
N GLU A 417 -10.59 7.80 27.25
CA GLU A 417 -10.75 9.08 26.54
C GLU A 417 -12.00 9.02 25.66
N LEU A 418 -12.14 7.97 24.85
CA LEU A 418 -13.31 7.77 23.99
C LEU A 418 -14.60 7.61 24.83
N ALA A 419 -14.54 6.82 25.90
CA ALA A 419 -15.69 6.64 26.78
C ALA A 419 -16.19 7.95 27.42
N LEU A 420 -15.25 8.85 27.74
CA LEU A 420 -15.61 10.18 28.27
C LEU A 420 -16.17 11.08 27.16
N SER A 421 -15.59 11.04 25.95
CA SER A 421 -16.10 11.77 24.78
C SER A 421 -17.55 11.36 24.49
N GLU A 422 -17.80 10.05 24.31
CA GLU A 422 -19.15 9.54 24.09
C GLU A 422 -20.15 9.92 25.22
N ALA A 423 -19.67 9.96 26.46
CA ALA A 423 -20.52 10.39 27.58
C ALA A 423 -20.85 11.88 27.51
N ALA A 424 -19.91 12.70 27.03
CA ALA A 424 -20.14 14.14 26.78
C ALA A 424 -21.14 14.33 25.63
N ASP A 425 -21.02 13.58 24.54
CA ASP A 425 -21.96 13.65 23.41
C ASP A 425 -23.37 13.26 23.83
N ARG A 426 -23.51 12.16 24.56
CA ARG A 426 -24.81 11.78 25.15
C ARG A 426 -25.37 12.86 26.07
N PHE A 427 -24.54 13.61 26.77
CA PHE A 427 -24.99 14.73 27.58
C PHE A 427 -25.51 15.86 26.70
N VAL A 428 -24.82 16.21 25.62
CA VAL A 428 -25.23 17.25 24.66
C VAL A 428 -26.57 16.89 24.01
N GLU A 429 -26.72 15.67 23.50
CA GLU A 429 -27.96 15.18 22.91
C GLU A 429 -29.17 15.29 23.90
N ARG A 430 -28.94 14.87 25.15
CA ARG A 430 -29.96 15.01 26.21
C ARG A 430 -30.33 16.47 26.47
N PHE A 431 -29.32 17.34 26.44
CA PHE A 431 -29.54 18.76 26.65
C PHE A 431 -30.33 19.38 25.49
N CYS A 432 -30.02 19.04 24.25
CA CYS A 432 -30.79 19.47 23.07
C CYS A 432 -32.24 18.99 23.14
N ALA A 433 -32.49 17.73 23.46
CA ALA A 433 -33.82 17.17 23.61
C ALA A 433 -34.61 17.86 24.76
N LEU A 434 -33.94 18.22 25.87
CA LEU A 434 -34.52 19.00 26.96
C LEU A 434 -34.94 20.41 26.49
N GLU A 435 -34.05 21.09 25.78
CA GLU A 435 -34.28 22.45 25.28
C GLU A 435 -35.45 22.49 24.29
N GLU A 436 -35.50 21.55 23.35
CA GLU A 436 -36.64 21.40 22.44
C GLU A 436 -37.96 21.17 23.17
N ALA A 437 -37.95 20.25 24.15
CA ALA A 437 -39.14 19.93 24.93
C ALA A 437 -39.66 21.13 25.77
N LEU A 438 -38.78 21.94 26.33
CA LEU A 438 -39.12 23.15 27.08
C LEU A 438 -39.60 24.28 26.14
N SER A 439 -38.92 24.46 25.01
CA SER A 439 -39.27 25.45 23.99
C SER A 439 -40.68 25.20 23.42
N ALA A 440 -41.01 23.94 23.13
CA ALA A 440 -42.34 23.53 22.66
C ALA A 440 -43.48 23.87 23.66
N GLN A 441 -43.12 24.09 24.94
CA GLN A 441 -44.07 24.47 26.00
C GLN A 441 -44.03 25.97 26.32
N GLY A 442 -43.31 26.76 25.53
CA GLY A 442 -43.17 28.20 25.79
C GLY A 442 -42.31 28.54 27.02
N ARG A 443 -41.42 27.63 27.44
CA ARG A 443 -40.56 27.74 28.63
C ARG A 443 -39.08 27.62 28.20
N PRO A 444 -38.51 28.57 27.41
CA PRO A 444 -37.16 28.46 26.93
C PRO A 444 -36.11 28.51 28.06
N LEU A 445 -34.95 27.96 27.82
CA LEU A 445 -33.78 28.08 28.71
C LEU A 445 -33.24 29.53 28.70
N PRO A 446 -32.71 30.04 29.85
CA PRO A 446 -32.55 29.35 31.13
C PRO A 446 -33.90 29.19 31.89
N ALA A 447 -34.20 27.97 32.30
CA ALA A 447 -35.41 27.64 33.02
C ALA A 447 -35.32 28.06 34.52
N ARG A 448 -36.48 28.26 35.18
CA ARG A 448 -36.50 28.47 36.62
C ARG A 448 -36.01 27.21 37.35
N GLU A 449 -35.36 27.41 38.51
CA GLU A 449 -34.87 26.33 39.34
C GLU A 449 -35.96 25.27 39.64
N GLY A 450 -35.69 24.03 39.35
CA GLY A 450 -36.61 22.89 39.50
C GLY A 450 -37.37 22.46 38.24
N ASP A 451 -37.63 23.35 37.30
CA ASP A 451 -38.36 22.99 36.05
C ASP A 451 -37.53 22.12 35.11
N ALA A 452 -36.26 22.46 34.94
CA ALA A 452 -35.33 21.70 34.10
C ALA A 452 -35.01 20.31 34.68
N ALA A 453 -34.91 20.18 36.02
CA ALA A 453 -34.57 18.93 36.69
C ALA A 453 -35.57 17.80 36.41
N GLN A 454 -36.90 18.11 36.48
CA GLN A 454 -37.92 17.11 36.19
C GLN A 454 -37.93 16.61 34.75
N TYR A 455 -37.58 17.47 33.77
CA TYR A 455 -37.45 17.07 32.37
C TYR A 455 -36.16 16.32 32.11
N TRP A 456 -35.06 16.71 32.75
CA TRP A 456 -33.78 16.02 32.68
C TRP A 456 -33.89 14.57 33.14
N ASP A 457 -34.53 14.32 34.26
CA ASP A 457 -34.78 12.97 34.77
C ASP A 457 -35.67 12.14 33.84
N ARG A 458 -36.66 12.75 33.16
CA ARG A 458 -37.49 12.07 32.17
C ARG A 458 -36.71 11.70 30.89
N VAL A 459 -35.81 12.55 30.42
CA VAL A 459 -34.97 12.28 29.25
C VAL A 459 -34.02 11.12 29.57
N LYS A 460 -33.35 11.14 30.74
CA LYS A 460 -32.54 10.03 31.22
C LYS A 460 -33.29 8.69 31.32
N LEU A 461 -34.53 8.71 31.79
CA LEU A 461 -35.36 7.51 31.92
C LEU A 461 -35.75 6.92 30.56
N ARG A 462 -36.05 7.76 29.57
CA ARG A 462 -36.39 7.31 28.20
C ARG A 462 -35.24 6.59 27.51
N GLU A 463 -34.03 7.11 27.62
CA GLU A 463 -32.82 6.47 27.05
C GLU A 463 -32.52 5.12 27.71
N ASN A 464 -32.58 5.06 29.06
CA ASN A 464 -32.35 3.79 29.75
C ASN A 464 -33.37 2.72 29.35
N THR A 465 -34.60 3.12 28.99
CA THR A 465 -35.64 2.19 28.51
C THR A 465 -35.38 1.77 27.06
N SER A 466 -34.90 2.66 26.20
CA SER A 466 -34.54 2.37 24.81
C SER A 466 -33.32 1.43 24.75
N ILE A 467 -32.25 1.72 25.49
CA ILE A 467 -31.04 0.88 25.58
C ILE A 467 -31.37 -0.50 26.15
N GLN A 468 -32.22 -0.63 27.16
CA GLN A 468 -32.66 -1.93 27.68
C GLN A 468 -33.47 -2.72 26.65
N GLN A 469 -34.27 -2.04 25.84
CA GLN A 469 -35.06 -2.66 24.77
C GLN A 469 -34.17 -3.17 23.64
N GLU A 470 -33.19 -2.38 23.19
CA GLU A 470 -32.18 -2.77 22.17
C GLU A 470 -31.31 -3.95 22.63
N LEU A 471 -30.85 -3.95 23.89
CA LEU A 471 -30.09 -5.08 24.45
C LEU A 471 -30.95 -6.35 24.57
N THR A 472 -32.23 -6.23 24.83
CA THR A 472 -33.13 -7.37 24.89
C THR A 472 -33.43 -7.94 23.50
N ASP A 473 -33.54 -7.09 22.49
CA ASP A 473 -33.78 -7.45 21.10
C ASP A 473 -32.52 -8.06 20.48
N ALA A 474 -31.31 -7.54 20.75
CA ALA A 474 -30.03 -8.12 20.34
C ALA A 474 -29.81 -9.52 20.94
N GLN A 475 -30.11 -9.72 22.23
CA GLN A 475 -30.03 -11.04 22.88
C GLN A 475 -31.07 -12.06 22.37
N ARG A 476 -32.09 -11.58 21.67
CA ARG A 476 -33.11 -12.44 21.05
C ARG A 476 -32.70 -12.92 19.67
N ILE A 477 -31.98 -12.05 18.93
CA ILE A 477 -31.41 -12.38 17.60
C ILE A 477 -30.27 -13.41 17.74
N ASP A 478 -29.45 -13.34 18.80
CA ASP A 478 -28.38 -14.32 19.06
C ASP A 478 -28.89 -15.70 19.54
N ARG A 479 -30.20 -15.88 19.77
CA ARG A 479 -30.82 -17.13 20.21
C ARG A 479 -31.70 -17.82 19.16
N GLU A 480 -31.92 -17.17 18.02
CA GLU A 480 -32.58 -17.74 16.83
C GLU A 480 -31.55 -18.07 15.73
#